data_d15ffef92de47b71833eb6224df2d92f
#
_entry.id   d15ffef92de47b71833eb6224df2d92f
#
_cell.length_a   1.000
_cell.length_b   1.000
_cell.length_c   1.000
_cell.angle_alpha   90.00
_cell.angle_beta   90.00
_cell.angle_gamma   90.00
#
_symmetry.space_group_name_H-M   'P 1'
#
loop_
_entity.id
_entity.type
_entity.pdbx_description
1 polymer ?
#
loop_
_entity_poly.entity_id
_entity_poly.type
_entity_poly.pdbx_seq_one_letter_code
_entity_poly.pdbx_strand_id
1 'polypeptide(L)'
;MKKILLSAVIALSVAAPAYAASGNTSTTAGAAAANVIAPIVLTHTSGSTLNFGSFTTGTGGSVVVTSGGVGSTTGDVGFVPGSSEAADQFSVKGDNTRNFSISTAAGTVSNGATSIAFTTTPSAGSGTTSASGTATFSVGGTLTVVGTEGAGAYTGTYNATVAYD
;
A
#
# COMPACT_ATOMS: atom_id res chain seq x y z
N MET A 1 -78.71 36.59 -46.81
CA MET A 1 -77.98 35.77 -45.84
C MET A 1 -76.44 36.19 -45.86
N LYS A 2 -76.08 37.09 -44.96
CA LYS A 2 -74.70 37.61 -44.87
C LYS A 2 -73.97 36.85 -43.74
N LYS A 3 -72.96 36.06 -44.07
CA LYS A 3 -72.10 35.40 -43.09
C LYS A 3 -71.01 36.36 -42.65
N ILE A 4 -71.04 36.71 -41.35
CA ILE A 4 -69.99 37.51 -40.74
C ILE A 4 -68.95 36.57 -40.23
N LEU A 5 -67.73 36.58 -40.85
CA LEU A 5 -66.56 35.90 -40.38
C LEU A 5 -65.88 36.73 -39.27
N LEU A 6 -65.98 36.24 -38.04
CA LEU A 6 -65.31 36.86 -36.88
C LEU A 6 -63.83 36.34 -36.86
N SER A 7 -62.86 37.17 -37.28
CA SER A 7 -61.48 36.92 -37.20
C SER A 7 -60.97 37.19 -35.77
N ALA A 8 -60.67 36.12 -35.05
CA ALA A 8 -59.95 36.23 -33.74
C ALA A 8 -58.48 36.53 -33.98
N VAL A 9 -58.08 37.75 -33.63
CA VAL A 9 -56.62 38.12 -33.56
C VAL A 9 -56.08 37.63 -32.25
N ILE A 10 -55.26 36.56 -32.27
CA ILE A 10 -54.50 36.12 -31.13
C ILE A 10 -53.25 37.01 -31.03
N ALA A 11 -53.28 37.93 -30.07
CA ALA A 11 -52.09 38.70 -29.71
C ALA A 11 -51.09 37.80 -28.98
N LEU A 12 -50.06 37.38 -29.68
CA LEU A 12 -48.92 36.68 -29.10
C LEU A 12 -48.09 37.69 -28.29
N SER A 13 -48.30 37.74 -26.98
CA SER A 13 -47.44 38.55 -26.10
C SER A 13 -46.08 37.87 -25.99
N VAL A 14 -45.10 38.36 -26.74
CA VAL A 14 -43.70 38.01 -26.56
C VAL A 14 -43.27 38.60 -25.22
N ALA A 15 -43.16 37.77 -24.21
CA ALA A 15 -42.51 38.15 -22.95
C ALA A 15 -41.03 38.39 -23.27
N ALA A 16 -40.64 39.65 -23.39
CA ALA A 16 -39.22 40.00 -23.47
C ALA A 16 -38.57 39.60 -22.15
N PRO A 17 -37.41 38.92 -22.21
CA PRO A 17 -36.67 38.69 -21.00
C PRO A 17 -36.36 40.01 -20.32
N ALA A 18 -36.81 40.18 -19.09
CA ALA A 18 -36.42 41.31 -18.27
C ALA A 18 -34.93 41.20 -17.98
N TYR A 19 -34.15 41.94 -18.73
CA TYR A 19 -32.75 42.15 -18.35
C TYR A 19 -32.79 43.00 -17.07
N ALA A 20 -32.43 42.40 -15.94
CA ALA A 20 -32.17 43.14 -14.74
C ALA A 20 -31.12 44.20 -15.06
N ALA A 21 -31.43 45.48 -14.84
CA ALA A 21 -30.46 46.55 -14.98
C ALA A 21 -29.27 46.19 -14.11
N SER A 22 -28.10 46.04 -14.73
CA SER A 22 -26.86 45.67 -14.04
C SER A 22 -26.49 46.77 -13.05
N GLY A 23 -26.73 46.54 -11.78
CA GLY A 23 -26.03 47.26 -10.73
C GLY A 23 -24.50 46.96 -10.81
N ASN A 24 -23.72 47.47 -9.88
CA ASN A 24 -22.24 47.24 -9.85
C ASN A 24 -21.84 45.80 -9.52
N THR A 25 -22.75 44.83 -9.53
CA THR A 25 -22.53 43.42 -9.25
C THR A 25 -23.08 42.54 -10.34
N SER A 26 -22.27 41.61 -10.80
CA SER A 26 -22.67 40.53 -11.70
C SER A 26 -22.27 39.21 -11.09
N THR A 27 -23.17 38.24 -11.05
CA THR A 27 -22.92 36.91 -10.50
C THR A 27 -23.19 35.87 -11.58
N THR A 28 -22.25 34.96 -11.76
CA THR A 28 -22.46 33.79 -12.60
C THR A 28 -22.09 32.55 -11.79
N ALA A 29 -22.70 31.42 -12.13
CA ALA A 29 -22.38 30.15 -11.51
C ALA A 29 -21.11 29.59 -12.10
N GLY A 30 -20.17 29.17 -11.23
CA GLY A 30 -19.01 28.35 -11.59
C GLY A 30 -19.32 26.86 -11.43
N ALA A 31 -18.57 26.00 -12.13
CA ALA A 31 -18.62 24.57 -11.94
C ALA A 31 -17.54 24.14 -10.94
N ALA A 32 -17.86 23.18 -10.06
CA ALA A 32 -16.93 22.56 -9.13
C ALA A 32 -17.09 21.04 -9.22
N ALA A 33 -15.96 20.31 -9.17
CA ALA A 33 -15.95 18.86 -9.14
C ALA A 33 -14.91 18.38 -8.11
N ALA A 34 -15.18 17.24 -7.48
CA ALA A 34 -14.25 16.56 -6.58
C ALA A 34 -14.33 15.05 -6.82
N ASN A 35 -13.18 14.38 -6.72
CA ASN A 35 -13.10 12.93 -6.73
C ASN A 35 -12.49 12.48 -5.39
N VAL A 36 -13.22 11.67 -4.63
CA VAL A 36 -12.79 11.11 -3.35
C VAL A 36 -12.38 9.67 -3.59
N ILE A 37 -11.14 9.35 -3.25
CA ILE A 37 -10.57 8.00 -3.36
C ILE A 37 -10.54 7.32 -1.99
N ALA A 38 -10.59 5.97 -1.98
CA ALA A 38 -10.47 5.20 -0.77
C ALA A 38 -9.04 5.34 -0.19
N PRO A 39 -8.86 5.48 1.12
CA PRO A 39 -7.52 5.48 1.72
C PRO A 39 -6.82 4.13 1.51
N ILE A 40 -5.49 4.16 1.37
CA ILE A 40 -4.68 2.95 1.35
C ILE A 40 -4.49 2.45 2.79
N VAL A 41 -4.68 1.15 3.00
CA VAL A 41 -4.53 0.48 4.29
C VAL A 41 -3.61 -0.72 4.11
N LEU A 42 -2.55 -0.79 4.91
CA LEU A 42 -1.63 -1.92 5.00
C LEU A 42 -1.98 -2.76 6.22
N THR A 43 -2.10 -4.06 6.03
CA THR A 43 -2.36 -5.02 7.12
C THR A 43 -1.33 -6.14 7.08
N HIS A 44 -0.70 -6.40 8.21
CA HIS A 44 0.17 -7.57 8.38
C HIS A 44 -0.70 -8.84 8.40
N THR A 45 -0.34 -9.84 7.62
CA THR A 45 -1.09 -11.10 7.55
C THR A 45 -0.92 -11.88 8.86
N SER A 46 -2.03 -12.19 9.50
CA SER A 46 -2.01 -12.91 10.78
C SER A 46 -1.28 -14.25 10.65
N GLY A 47 -0.32 -14.50 11.54
CA GLY A 47 0.48 -15.72 11.59
C GLY A 47 1.66 -15.76 10.62
N SER A 48 1.85 -14.76 9.75
CA SER A 48 3.07 -14.63 8.97
C SER A 48 4.18 -13.96 9.79
N THR A 49 5.42 -14.27 9.45
CA THR A 49 6.60 -13.70 10.11
C THR A 49 7.80 -13.88 9.18
N LEU A 50 8.66 -12.88 9.08
CA LEU A 50 9.99 -13.06 8.49
C LEU A 50 10.79 -13.95 9.45
N ASN A 51 10.85 -15.22 9.14
CA ASN A 51 11.54 -16.23 9.95
C ASN A 51 12.84 -16.64 9.30
N PHE A 52 13.97 -16.37 9.97
CA PHE A 52 15.30 -16.75 9.53
C PHE A 52 15.66 -18.21 9.87
N GLY A 53 14.73 -18.94 10.52
CA GLY A 53 14.95 -20.33 10.88
C GLY A 53 15.86 -20.53 12.09
N SER A 54 16.37 -21.75 12.20
CA SER A 54 17.34 -22.17 13.23
C SER A 54 18.69 -22.47 12.60
N PHE A 55 19.76 -21.85 13.10
CA PHE A 55 21.08 -21.94 12.52
C PHE A 55 22.20 -21.91 13.58
N THR A 56 23.37 -22.33 13.19
CA THR A 56 24.61 -22.18 13.95
C THR A 56 25.38 -20.98 13.42
N THR A 57 26.04 -20.23 14.30
CA THR A 57 26.71 -18.97 13.96
C THR A 57 28.12 -19.16 13.37
N GLY A 58 28.79 -20.25 13.73
CA GLY A 58 30.18 -20.48 13.32
C GLY A 58 31.09 -19.29 13.61
N THR A 59 31.91 -18.90 12.67
CA THR A 59 32.74 -17.69 12.69
C THR A 59 32.05 -16.48 12.09
N GLY A 60 30.77 -16.58 11.74
CA GLY A 60 29.94 -15.52 11.18
C GLY A 60 29.61 -15.73 9.69
N GLY A 61 28.77 -14.87 9.18
CA GLY A 61 28.22 -14.90 7.83
C GLY A 61 26.86 -14.23 7.74
N SER A 62 25.95 -14.81 6.99
CA SER A 62 24.56 -14.30 6.93
C SER A 62 23.55 -15.43 6.71
N VAL A 63 22.32 -15.16 7.15
CA VAL A 63 21.13 -15.94 6.78
C VAL A 63 20.28 -15.07 5.86
N VAL A 64 19.94 -15.59 4.69
CA VAL A 64 19.11 -14.91 3.70
C VAL A 64 17.81 -15.67 3.56
N VAL A 65 16.69 -14.95 3.65
CA VAL A 65 15.36 -15.45 3.30
C VAL A 65 14.83 -14.61 2.15
N THR A 66 14.59 -15.24 1.02
CA THR A 66 14.02 -14.56 -0.14
C THR A 66 12.58 -14.14 0.13
N SER A 67 12.03 -13.22 -0.64
CA SER A 67 10.59 -12.88 -0.58
C SER A 67 9.67 -14.06 -0.93
N GLY A 68 10.20 -15.11 -1.55
CA GLY A 68 9.51 -16.39 -1.77
C GLY A 68 9.60 -17.37 -0.59
N GLY A 69 10.25 -17.01 0.51
CA GLY A 69 10.39 -17.85 1.71
C GLY A 69 11.48 -18.90 1.63
N VAL A 70 12.38 -18.83 0.64
CA VAL A 70 13.51 -19.76 0.52
C VAL A 70 14.69 -19.22 1.31
N GLY A 71 15.20 -20.03 2.25
CA GLY A 71 16.38 -19.73 3.06
C GLY A 71 17.68 -20.18 2.41
N SER A 72 18.74 -19.42 2.66
CA SER A 72 20.13 -19.78 2.35
C SER A 72 21.08 -19.15 3.35
N THR A 73 22.28 -19.70 3.48
CA THR A 73 23.31 -19.20 4.39
C THR A 73 24.60 -18.91 3.62
N THR A 74 25.42 -18.02 4.16
CA THR A 74 26.76 -17.70 3.67
C THR A 74 27.77 -17.71 4.81
N GLY A 75 29.06 -17.74 4.49
CA GLY A 75 30.12 -17.81 5.48
C GLY A 75 30.17 -19.17 6.18
N ASP A 76 30.33 -19.14 7.51
CA ASP A 76 30.38 -20.34 8.36
C ASP A 76 29.03 -20.57 9.10
N VAL A 77 27.98 -19.85 8.68
CA VAL A 77 26.62 -20.04 9.19
C VAL A 77 25.98 -21.24 8.50
N GLY A 78 25.34 -22.12 9.27
CA GLY A 78 24.66 -23.30 8.74
C GLY A 78 23.31 -23.54 9.36
N PHE A 79 22.30 -23.87 8.56
CA PHE A 79 21.01 -24.31 9.08
C PHE A 79 21.12 -25.64 9.83
N VAL A 80 20.41 -25.77 10.94
CA VAL A 80 20.27 -27.05 11.62
C VAL A 80 19.18 -27.91 10.96
N PRO A 81 19.27 -29.22 11.02
CA PRO A 81 18.22 -30.11 10.50
C PRO A 81 16.83 -29.76 11.08
N GLY A 82 15.84 -29.63 10.22
CA GLY A 82 14.48 -29.24 10.62
C GLY A 82 14.26 -27.72 10.76
N SER A 83 15.23 -26.90 10.37
CA SER A 83 15.04 -25.46 10.24
C SER A 83 13.89 -25.15 9.28
N SER A 84 13.17 -24.07 9.57
CA SER A 84 12.03 -23.62 8.75
C SER A 84 12.12 -22.11 8.59
N GLU A 85 12.39 -21.68 7.38
CA GLU A 85 12.48 -20.28 6.98
C GLU A 85 11.17 -19.86 6.32
N ALA A 86 10.79 -18.61 6.50
CA ALA A 86 9.59 -18.05 5.88
C ALA A 86 9.72 -16.56 5.60
N ALA A 87 9.17 -16.13 4.49
CA ALA A 87 8.94 -14.71 4.21
C ALA A 87 7.69 -14.22 4.96
N ASP A 88 7.74 -12.96 5.36
CA ASP A 88 6.59 -12.29 5.94
C ASP A 88 5.59 -11.88 4.85
N GLN A 89 4.33 -11.66 5.21
CA GLN A 89 3.27 -11.36 4.25
C GLN A 89 2.39 -10.18 4.70
N PHE A 90 2.02 -9.37 3.73
CA PHE A 90 1.18 -8.20 3.91
C PHE A 90 0.06 -8.17 2.89
N SER A 91 -1.09 -7.64 3.31
CA SER A 91 -2.21 -7.31 2.45
C SER A 91 -2.42 -5.79 2.40
N VAL A 92 -2.70 -5.29 1.22
CA VAL A 92 -3.01 -3.90 0.93
C VAL A 92 -4.47 -3.81 0.52
N LYS A 93 -5.20 -2.84 1.07
CA LYS A 93 -6.54 -2.48 0.66
C LYS A 93 -6.58 -0.99 0.35
N GLY A 94 -7.23 -0.61 -0.75
CA GLY A 94 -7.31 0.77 -1.18
C GLY A 94 -8.32 0.96 -2.30
N ASP A 95 -8.15 2.03 -3.05
CA ASP A 95 -8.96 2.32 -4.24
C ASP A 95 -8.66 1.33 -5.36
N ASN A 96 -9.60 1.14 -6.28
CA ASN A 96 -9.50 0.14 -7.35
C ASN A 96 -8.47 0.55 -8.41
N THR A 97 -7.67 -0.41 -8.89
CA THR A 97 -6.71 -0.23 -9.99
C THR A 97 -5.76 0.97 -9.80
N ARG A 98 -5.33 1.21 -8.56
CA ARG A 98 -4.40 2.28 -8.19
C ARG A 98 -2.99 1.76 -8.01
N ASN A 99 -2.03 2.51 -8.51
CA ASN A 99 -0.62 2.25 -8.26
C ASN A 99 -0.23 2.75 -6.87
N PHE A 100 0.70 2.02 -6.26
CA PHE A 100 1.28 2.37 -4.97
C PHE A 100 2.73 1.90 -4.88
N SER A 101 3.53 2.62 -4.12
CA SER A 101 4.90 2.26 -3.77
C SER A 101 4.93 1.41 -2.50
N ILE A 102 5.96 0.56 -2.39
CA ILE A 102 6.23 -0.31 -1.24
C ILE A 102 7.63 -0.01 -0.75
N SER A 103 7.80 0.25 0.53
CA SER A 103 9.10 0.37 1.19
C SER A 103 9.12 -0.38 2.51
N THR A 104 10.30 -0.91 2.86
CA THR A 104 10.50 -1.63 4.12
C THR A 104 11.79 -1.14 4.78
N ALA A 105 11.79 -1.04 6.10
CA ALA A 105 12.95 -0.61 6.87
C ALA A 105 13.77 -1.82 7.34
N ALA A 106 15.06 -1.60 7.57
CA ALA A 106 15.89 -2.54 8.31
C ALA A 106 15.39 -2.71 9.74
N GLY A 107 15.72 -3.83 10.37
CA GLY A 107 15.34 -4.14 11.74
C GLY A 107 16.45 -4.82 12.53
N THR A 108 16.14 -5.17 13.76
CA THR A 108 16.99 -5.97 14.64
C THR A 108 16.14 -7.06 15.31
N VAL A 109 16.72 -8.24 15.47
CA VAL A 109 16.20 -9.27 16.38
C VAL A 109 17.08 -9.32 17.62
N SER A 110 16.49 -9.50 18.80
CA SER A 110 17.21 -9.42 20.08
C SER A 110 16.86 -10.59 20.98
N ASN A 111 17.86 -11.02 21.77
CA ASN A 111 17.71 -11.94 22.88
C ASN A 111 18.43 -11.32 24.09
N GLY A 112 17.66 -10.70 24.97
CA GLY A 112 18.21 -9.92 26.08
C GLY A 112 19.07 -8.73 25.60
N ALA A 113 20.32 -8.71 25.96
CA ALA A 113 21.27 -7.63 25.59
C ALA A 113 21.90 -7.82 24.19
N THR A 114 21.79 -9.01 23.60
CA THR A 114 22.37 -9.29 22.27
C THR A 114 21.36 -8.98 21.18
N SER A 115 21.81 -8.26 20.16
CA SER A 115 20.99 -7.89 19.01
C SER A 115 21.70 -8.23 17.70
N ILE A 116 20.96 -8.72 16.71
CA ILE A 116 21.43 -9.04 15.37
C ILE A 116 20.66 -8.17 14.38
N ALA A 117 21.39 -7.42 13.56
CA ALA A 117 20.78 -6.57 12.54
C ALA A 117 20.34 -7.38 11.32
N PHE A 118 19.23 -6.98 10.71
CA PHE A 118 18.83 -7.51 9.41
C PHE A 118 18.33 -6.40 8.48
N THR A 119 18.47 -6.64 7.20
CA THR A 119 17.85 -5.84 6.14
C THR A 119 16.62 -6.56 5.61
N THR A 120 15.70 -5.83 5.02
CA THR A 120 14.47 -6.35 4.43
C THR A 120 14.47 -6.16 2.91
N THR A 121 13.82 -7.07 2.22
CA THR A 121 13.67 -7.04 0.75
C THR A 121 12.22 -7.38 0.41
N PRO A 122 11.39 -6.40 0.03
CA PRO A 122 10.03 -6.68 -0.42
C PRO A 122 10.04 -7.39 -1.78
N SER A 123 9.00 -8.15 -2.07
CA SER A 123 8.83 -8.87 -3.35
C SER A 123 8.75 -7.94 -4.56
N ALA A 124 8.38 -6.68 -4.33
CA ALA A 124 8.38 -5.61 -5.33
C ALA A 124 8.51 -4.25 -4.64
N GLY A 125 9.05 -3.24 -5.33
CA GLY A 125 9.12 -1.85 -4.87
C GLY A 125 7.82 -1.06 -5.11
N SER A 126 6.89 -1.62 -5.90
CA SER A 126 5.59 -1.02 -6.21
C SER A 126 4.57 -2.11 -6.54
N GLY A 127 3.30 -1.76 -6.53
CA GLY A 127 2.20 -2.64 -6.91
C GLY A 127 1.01 -1.86 -7.47
N THR A 128 0.00 -2.60 -7.90
CA THR A 128 -1.28 -2.04 -8.33
C THR A 128 -2.40 -2.81 -7.64
N THR A 129 -3.34 -2.11 -7.05
CA THR A 129 -4.53 -2.75 -6.48
C THR A 129 -5.39 -3.37 -7.59
N SER A 130 -6.03 -4.47 -7.28
CA SER A 130 -6.97 -5.16 -8.18
C SER A 130 -8.24 -4.32 -8.45
N ALA A 131 -9.12 -4.83 -9.32
CA ALA A 131 -10.44 -4.23 -9.53
C ALA A 131 -11.33 -4.23 -8.25
N SER A 132 -10.97 -5.01 -7.23
CA SER A 132 -11.61 -5.00 -5.91
C SER A 132 -10.84 -4.17 -4.86
N GLY A 133 -9.82 -3.42 -5.28
CA GLY A 133 -9.02 -2.57 -4.39
C GLY A 133 -8.07 -3.33 -3.47
N THR A 134 -7.63 -4.53 -3.84
CA THR A 134 -6.75 -5.37 -3.01
C THR A 134 -5.44 -5.73 -3.70
N ALA A 135 -4.37 -5.87 -2.93
CA ALA A 135 -3.09 -6.42 -3.37
C ALA A 135 -2.40 -7.13 -2.20
N THR A 136 -1.38 -7.92 -2.48
CA THR A 136 -0.53 -8.56 -1.46
C THR A 136 0.93 -8.45 -1.87
N PHE A 137 1.82 -8.43 -0.90
CA PHE A 137 3.25 -8.58 -1.13
C PHE A 137 3.90 -9.34 0.02
N SER A 138 5.06 -9.91 -0.24
CA SER A 138 5.86 -10.59 0.76
C SER A 138 7.18 -9.87 0.99
N VAL A 139 7.80 -10.12 2.15
CA VAL A 139 9.06 -9.50 2.55
C VAL A 139 10.02 -10.60 2.99
N GLY A 140 11.14 -10.70 2.31
CA GLY A 140 12.32 -11.43 2.74
C GLY A 140 13.31 -10.53 3.44
N GLY A 141 14.50 -11.05 3.76
CA GLY A 141 15.55 -10.27 4.40
C GLY A 141 16.87 -11.00 4.51
N THR A 142 17.88 -10.27 4.96
CA THR A 142 19.22 -10.78 5.23
C THR A 142 19.62 -10.44 6.66
N LEU A 143 19.85 -11.46 7.47
CA LEU A 143 20.35 -11.36 8.84
C LEU A 143 21.86 -11.46 8.82
N THR A 144 22.55 -10.49 9.44
CA THR A 144 24.04 -10.49 9.50
C THR A 144 24.49 -11.09 10.81
N VAL A 145 25.20 -12.21 10.73
CA VAL A 145 25.69 -12.99 11.87
C VAL A 145 27.18 -12.75 12.05
N VAL A 146 27.61 -12.32 13.23
CA VAL A 146 29.05 -12.03 13.50
C VAL A 146 29.81 -13.18 14.16
N GLY A 147 29.10 -14.24 14.57
CA GLY A 147 29.72 -15.45 15.16
C GLY A 147 29.89 -15.42 16.68
N THR A 148 29.45 -14.36 17.33
CA THR A 148 29.55 -14.21 18.81
C THR A 148 28.19 -14.21 19.50
N GLU A 149 27.13 -14.45 18.74
CA GLU A 149 25.76 -14.48 19.24
C GLU A 149 25.54 -15.72 20.14
N GLY A 150 24.99 -15.46 21.32
CA GLY A 150 24.62 -16.53 22.25
C GLY A 150 23.44 -17.35 21.73
N ALA A 151 23.42 -18.63 22.07
CA ALA A 151 22.28 -19.49 21.74
C ALA A 151 20.99 -18.99 22.42
N GLY A 152 19.88 -19.04 21.69
CA GLY A 152 18.57 -18.65 22.19
C GLY A 152 17.61 -18.19 21.09
N ALA A 153 16.39 -17.85 21.48
CA ALA A 153 15.41 -17.28 20.57
C ALA A 153 15.60 -15.77 20.47
N TYR A 154 15.71 -15.28 19.24
CA TYR A 154 15.80 -13.85 18.92
C TYR A 154 14.49 -13.39 18.30
N THR A 155 13.96 -12.28 18.80
CA THR A 155 12.71 -11.70 18.29
C THR A 155 12.90 -10.21 17.99
N GLY A 156 12.15 -9.69 17.04
CA GLY A 156 12.24 -8.30 16.63
C GLY A 156 11.11 -7.88 15.71
N THR A 157 11.18 -6.65 15.26
CA THR A 157 10.20 -6.08 14.33
C THR A 157 10.88 -5.19 13.31
N TYR A 158 10.19 -4.92 12.22
CA TYR A 158 10.54 -3.93 11.20
C TYR A 158 9.27 -3.24 10.70
N ASN A 159 9.43 -2.13 9.99
CA ASN A 159 8.31 -1.40 9.43
C ASN A 159 8.20 -1.62 7.92
N ALA A 160 6.97 -1.85 7.46
CA ALA A 160 6.60 -1.78 6.06
C ALA A 160 5.67 -0.57 5.84
N THR A 161 5.81 0.09 4.71
CA THR A 161 5.03 1.28 4.36
C THR A 161 4.56 1.16 2.92
N VAL A 162 3.32 1.57 2.66
CA VAL A 162 2.75 1.71 1.33
C VAL A 162 2.20 3.12 1.15
N ALA A 163 2.34 3.67 -0.04
CA ALA A 163 1.81 4.99 -0.38
C ALA A 163 1.29 4.97 -1.81
N TYR A 164 0.17 5.66 -2.09
CA TYR A 164 -0.26 5.89 -3.48
C TYR A 164 0.77 6.73 -4.23
N ASP A 165 0.95 6.40 -5.52
CA ASP A 165 1.76 7.17 -6.48
C ASP A 165 0.99 8.37 -7.03
#